data_e9e02e5510e1bca8fdf6ffb5ef2d7e20
#
_entry.id   e9e02e5510e1bca8fdf6ffb5ef2d7e20
#
_cell.length_a   1.000
_cell.length_b   1.000
_cell.length_c   1.000
_cell.angle_alpha   90.00
_cell.angle_beta   90.00
_cell.angle_gamma   90.00
#
_symmetry.space_group_name_H-M   'P 1'
#
loop_
_entity.id
_entity.type
_entity.pdbx_description
1 polymer ?
#
loop_
_entity_poly.entity_id
_entity_poly.type
_entity_poly.pdbx_seq_one_letter_code
_entity_poly.pdbx_strand_id
1 'polypeptide(L)'
;MILRAEHLVKTYKKRSVVKGISVEVNQGEIVGLLGPNGAGKTTSFYMIVGLVKPNSGNIYLDDMNITDFPMYKRAQQGIGYLAQEASVFRKLSIEDNILSVLQLTKLSKAEQIIKMESLIDEFGLEHIRTNRGDLLSGGERRRTEIARCLATDPKFILLDEPFAGVDPVAVEDIQRIVAQLKNKNIGILITDHNVQETLAITDKTYLMFEGGILKAGIPEELVEDEMVRRVYLGQNFELRKKKLEF
;
A
#
# COMPACT_ATOMS: atom_id res chain seq x y z
N MET A 1 -13.02 8.31 6.97
CA MET A 1 -13.46 7.07 6.28
C MET A 1 -12.66 5.89 6.81
N ILE A 2 -13.23 4.69 6.75
CA ILE A 2 -12.63 3.43 7.21
C ILE A 2 -12.72 2.39 6.10
N LEU A 3 -11.61 1.74 5.78
CA LEU A 3 -11.58 0.55 4.93
C LEU A 3 -11.50 -0.69 5.84
N ARG A 4 -12.53 -1.55 5.81
CA ARG A 4 -12.62 -2.74 6.66
C ARG A 4 -12.75 -4.01 5.84
N ALA A 5 -11.99 -5.02 6.21
CA ALA A 5 -12.15 -6.39 5.78
C ALA A 5 -12.61 -7.22 6.98
N GLU A 6 -13.71 -7.96 6.87
CA GLU A 6 -14.32 -8.69 7.97
C GLU A 6 -14.43 -10.17 7.64
N HIS A 7 -13.82 -11.00 8.49
CA HIS A 7 -13.89 -12.47 8.44
C HIS A 7 -13.57 -13.06 7.06
N LEU A 8 -12.57 -12.49 6.37
CA LEU A 8 -12.22 -12.94 5.03
C LEU A 8 -11.67 -14.37 5.04
N VAL A 9 -12.25 -15.21 4.20
CA VAL A 9 -11.81 -16.59 3.98
C VAL A 9 -11.46 -16.80 2.52
N LYS A 10 -10.33 -17.49 2.28
CA LYS A 10 -9.95 -17.95 0.94
C LYS A 10 -9.41 -19.35 0.96
N THR A 11 -10.01 -20.20 0.14
CA THR A 11 -9.62 -21.60 -0.08
C THR A 11 -9.28 -21.81 -1.54
N TYR A 12 -8.14 -22.40 -1.83
CA TYR A 12 -7.75 -22.86 -3.16
C TYR A 12 -7.75 -24.37 -3.17
N LYS A 13 -8.61 -24.97 -4.00
CA LYS A 13 -8.85 -26.42 -4.00
C LYS A 13 -9.24 -26.90 -2.60
N LYS A 14 -8.39 -27.67 -1.92
CA LYS A 14 -8.62 -28.21 -0.56
C LYS A 14 -7.84 -27.46 0.53
N ARG A 15 -7.00 -26.46 0.16
CA ARG A 15 -6.16 -25.71 1.11
C ARG A 15 -6.79 -24.38 1.45
N SER A 16 -7.15 -24.18 2.72
CA SER A 16 -7.55 -22.88 3.24
C SER A 16 -6.30 -22.03 3.48
N VAL A 17 -6.16 -20.95 2.73
CA VAL A 17 -5.00 -20.04 2.77
C VAL A 17 -5.27 -18.87 3.68
N VAL A 18 -6.53 -18.40 3.75
CA VAL A 18 -6.99 -17.36 4.67
C VAL A 18 -8.18 -17.88 5.43
N LYS A 19 -8.17 -17.75 6.76
CA LYS A 19 -9.05 -18.44 7.70
C LYS A 19 -9.86 -17.46 8.57
N GLY A 20 -10.56 -16.51 7.97
CA GLY A 20 -11.44 -15.60 8.71
C GLY A 20 -10.71 -14.38 9.30
N ILE A 21 -9.82 -13.75 8.55
CA ILE A 21 -9.11 -12.55 9.01
C ILE A 21 -10.00 -11.32 8.97
N SER A 22 -9.76 -10.41 9.93
CA SER A 22 -10.33 -9.07 9.92
C SER A 22 -9.20 -8.03 10.00
N VAL A 23 -9.25 -7.02 9.12
CA VAL A 23 -8.26 -5.93 9.02
C VAL A 23 -9.01 -4.63 8.82
N GLU A 24 -8.57 -3.57 9.48
CA GLU A 24 -9.15 -2.24 9.41
C GLU A 24 -8.06 -1.19 9.20
N VAL A 25 -8.36 -0.21 8.37
CA VAL A 25 -7.49 0.94 8.08
C VAL A 25 -8.32 2.21 8.14
N ASN A 26 -7.92 3.17 8.97
CA ASN A 26 -8.52 4.51 9.02
C ASN A 26 -7.81 5.48 8.07
N GLN A 27 -8.51 6.51 7.59
CA GLN A 27 -7.82 7.61 6.92
C GLN A 27 -6.80 8.26 7.86
N GLY A 28 -5.63 8.59 7.33
CA GLY A 28 -4.53 9.16 8.12
C GLY A 28 -3.81 8.14 9.01
N GLU A 29 -4.01 6.84 8.78
CA GLU A 29 -3.35 5.75 9.50
C GLU A 29 -2.49 4.93 8.53
N ILE A 30 -1.33 4.47 8.98
CA ILE A 30 -0.47 3.52 8.28
C ILE A 30 -0.61 2.16 8.98
N VAL A 31 -1.16 1.18 8.27
CA VAL A 31 -1.39 -0.18 8.78
C VAL A 31 -0.48 -1.17 8.06
N GLY A 32 0.24 -1.98 8.82
CA GLY A 32 1.04 -3.09 8.33
C GLY A 32 0.28 -4.41 8.30
N LEU A 33 0.47 -5.22 7.25
CA LEU A 33 0.02 -6.61 7.19
C LEU A 33 1.25 -7.50 6.99
N LEU A 34 1.82 -7.99 8.09
CA LEU A 34 3.07 -8.72 8.13
C LEU A 34 2.87 -10.21 8.43
N GLY A 35 3.93 -10.99 8.33
CA GLY A 35 3.96 -12.42 8.66
C GLY A 35 4.92 -13.20 7.76
N PRO A 36 5.23 -14.45 8.09
CA PRO A 36 6.13 -15.29 7.32
C PRO A 36 5.59 -15.63 5.91
N ASN A 37 6.46 -16.17 5.06
CA ASN A 37 6.06 -16.66 3.75
C ASN A 37 5.00 -17.75 3.87
N GLY A 38 3.95 -17.68 3.05
CA GLY A 38 2.84 -18.60 3.08
C GLY A 38 1.78 -18.34 4.18
N ALA A 39 1.93 -17.28 4.99
CA ALA A 39 0.94 -16.91 6.01
C ALA A 39 -0.41 -16.43 5.45
N GLY A 40 -0.49 -16.14 4.14
CA GLY A 40 -1.74 -15.69 3.51
C GLY A 40 -1.80 -14.18 3.24
N LYS A 41 -0.72 -13.40 3.54
CA LYS A 41 -0.67 -11.94 3.38
C LYS A 41 -1.11 -11.46 2.01
N THR A 42 -0.41 -11.88 0.96
CA THR A 42 -0.67 -11.48 -0.43
C THR A 42 -2.09 -11.82 -0.86
N THR A 43 -2.60 -13.00 -0.47
CA THR A 43 -3.99 -13.38 -0.76
C THR A 43 -4.98 -12.47 -0.05
N SER A 44 -4.76 -12.16 1.22
CA SER A 44 -5.59 -11.25 2.01
C SER A 44 -5.58 -9.84 1.43
N PHE A 45 -4.40 -9.34 1.13
CA PHE A 45 -4.20 -8.05 0.50
C PHE A 45 -4.90 -7.98 -0.86
N TYR A 46 -4.76 -8.99 -1.72
CA TYR A 46 -5.42 -9.03 -3.03
C TYR A 46 -6.95 -9.15 -2.94
N MET A 47 -7.49 -9.74 -1.86
CA MET A 47 -8.94 -9.68 -1.61
C MET A 47 -9.37 -8.24 -1.30
N ILE A 48 -8.59 -7.50 -0.50
CA ILE A 48 -8.88 -6.09 -0.17
C ILE A 48 -8.73 -5.18 -1.40
N VAL A 49 -7.73 -5.42 -2.24
CA VAL A 49 -7.54 -4.70 -3.53
C VAL A 49 -8.67 -4.97 -4.54
N GLY A 50 -9.25 -6.18 -4.50
CA GLY A 50 -10.28 -6.62 -5.46
C GLY A 50 -9.73 -7.43 -6.65
N LEU A 51 -8.49 -7.93 -6.54
CA LEU A 51 -7.87 -8.84 -7.51
C LEU A 51 -8.29 -10.29 -7.28
N VAL A 52 -8.63 -10.65 -6.04
CA VAL A 52 -9.09 -11.98 -5.64
C VAL A 52 -10.42 -11.87 -4.92
N LYS A 53 -11.43 -12.64 -5.35
CA LYS A 53 -12.72 -12.72 -4.65
C LYS A 53 -12.59 -13.63 -3.43
N PRO A 54 -13.04 -13.21 -2.21
CA PRO A 54 -13.11 -14.07 -1.05
C PRO A 54 -14.15 -15.18 -1.24
N ASN A 55 -13.97 -16.30 -0.54
CA ASN A 55 -15.01 -17.35 -0.47
C ASN A 55 -16.11 -16.98 0.54
N SER A 56 -15.76 -16.28 1.62
CA SER A 56 -16.69 -15.70 2.59
C SER A 56 -16.04 -14.49 3.28
N GLY A 57 -16.83 -13.75 4.02
CA GLY A 57 -16.45 -12.48 4.62
C GLY A 57 -16.77 -11.30 3.69
N ASN A 58 -16.62 -10.09 4.20
CA ASN A 58 -17.01 -8.88 3.49
C ASN A 58 -15.91 -7.82 3.55
N ILE A 59 -15.95 -6.88 2.60
CA ILE A 59 -15.07 -5.72 2.54
C ILE A 59 -15.96 -4.49 2.46
N TYR A 60 -15.71 -3.53 3.33
CA TYR A 60 -16.48 -2.30 3.45
C TYR A 60 -15.60 -1.07 3.30
N LEU A 61 -16.16 -0.05 2.68
CA LEU A 61 -15.68 1.32 2.72
C LEU A 61 -16.72 2.14 3.47
N ASP A 62 -16.44 2.52 4.71
CA ASP A 62 -17.43 2.93 5.71
C ASP A 62 -18.57 1.91 5.80
N ASP A 63 -19.81 2.29 5.46
CA ASP A 63 -20.98 1.40 5.47
C ASP A 63 -21.25 0.72 4.11
N MET A 64 -20.49 1.10 3.07
CA MET A 64 -20.66 0.55 1.73
C MET A 64 -19.97 -0.80 1.60
N ASN A 65 -20.72 -1.86 1.32
CA ASN A 65 -20.15 -3.15 0.97
C ASN A 65 -19.57 -3.12 -0.45
N ILE A 66 -18.24 -3.29 -0.55
CA ILE A 66 -17.49 -3.28 -1.81
C ILE A 66 -16.93 -4.67 -2.16
N THR A 67 -17.38 -5.73 -1.49
CA THR A 67 -16.85 -7.10 -1.64
C THR A 67 -16.85 -7.55 -3.09
N ASP A 68 -17.94 -7.33 -3.80
CA ASP A 68 -18.10 -7.72 -5.21
C ASP A 68 -17.64 -6.66 -6.21
N PHE A 69 -17.10 -5.52 -5.74
CA PHE A 69 -16.57 -4.49 -6.62
C PHE A 69 -15.24 -4.95 -7.22
N PRO A 70 -15.11 -4.96 -8.55
CA PRO A 70 -13.82 -5.15 -9.20
C PRO A 70 -12.91 -3.97 -8.90
N MET A 71 -11.59 -4.16 -9.08
CA MET A 71 -10.56 -3.19 -8.73
C MET A 71 -10.83 -1.77 -9.29
N TYR A 72 -11.28 -1.63 -10.55
CA TYR A 72 -11.55 -0.32 -11.12
C TYR A 72 -12.69 0.44 -10.42
N LYS A 73 -13.73 -0.28 -9.94
CA LYS A 73 -14.80 0.35 -9.15
C LYS A 73 -14.30 0.76 -7.78
N ARG A 74 -13.42 -0.03 -7.13
CA ARG A 74 -12.79 0.36 -5.88
C ARG A 74 -11.89 1.60 -6.07
N ALA A 75 -11.17 1.69 -7.18
CA ALA A 75 -10.39 2.89 -7.53
C ALA A 75 -11.29 4.13 -7.65
N GLN A 76 -12.47 4.00 -8.28
CA GLN A 76 -13.45 5.09 -8.36
C GLN A 76 -14.04 5.50 -7.00
N GLN A 77 -13.97 4.63 -5.99
CA GLN A 77 -14.35 4.95 -4.60
C GLN A 77 -13.18 5.54 -3.80
N GLY A 78 -12.01 5.73 -4.41
CA GLY A 78 -10.84 6.32 -3.77
C GLY A 78 -9.88 5.30 -3.15
N ILE A 79 -9.83 4.07 -3.63
CA ILE A 79 -8.86 3.06 -3.21
C ILE A 79 -7.77 2.92 -4.28
N GLY A 80 -6.61 3.52 -4.04
CA GLY A 80 -5.42 3.38 -4.88
C GLY A 80 -4.68 2.06 -4.61
N TYR A 81 -4.02 1.52 -5.64
CA TYR A 81 -3.19 0.33 -5.53
C TYR A 81 -1.85 0.54 -6.22
N LEU A 82 -0.79 0.24 -5.52
CA LEU A 82 0.59 0.25 -6.02
C LEU A 82 1.16 -1.16 -5.92
N ALA A 83 1.30 -1.79 -7.07
CA ALA A 83 1.82 -3.15 -7.18
C ALA A 83 3.31 -3.24 -6.82
N GLN A 84 3.77 -4.45 -6.48
CA GLN A 84 5.18 -4.77 -6.30
C GLN A 84 5.97 -4.57 -7.59
N GLU A 85 5.42 -5.03 -8.72
CA GLU A 85 6.05 -4.85 -10.02
C GLU A 85 5.84 -3.45 -10.57
N ALA A 86 6.82 -2.96 -11.33
CA ALA A 86 6.76 -1.66 -11.96
C ALA A 86 5.54 -1.50 -12.87
N SER A 87 4.71 -0.49 -12.57
CA SER A 87 3.45 -0.22 -13.26
C SER A 87 3.49 1.00 -14.20
N VAL A 88 4.62 1.72 -14.29
CA VAL A 88 4.75 2.85 -15.22
C VAL A 88 4.54 2.42 -16.68
N PHE A 89 3.89 3.25 -17.46
CA PHE A 89 3.81 3.09 -18.91
C PHE A 89 5.19 3.38 -19.51
N ARG A 90 5.93 2.32 -19.83
CA ARG A 90 7.35 2.38 -20.19
C ARG A 90 7.68 3.30 -21.37
N LYS A 91 6.77 3.44 -22.34
CA LYS A 91 6.97 4.26 -23.55
C LYS A 91 6.46 5.70 -23.43
N LEU A 92 5.74 6.01 -22.37
CA LEU A 92 5.25 7.35 -22.08
C LEU A 92 6.28 8.12 -21.25
N SER A 93 6.24 9.45 -21.37
CA SER A 93 6.97 10.36 -20.47
C SER A 93 6.38 10.31 -19.05
N ILE A 94 7.04 10.93 -18.07
CA ILE A 94 6.50 11.06 -16.71
C ILE A 94 5.20 11.86 -16.74
N GLU A 95 5.19 13.02 -17.41
CA GLU A 95 4.00 13.86 -17.55
C GLU A 95 2.84 13.10 -18.23
N ASP A 96 3.13 12.35 -19.29
CA ASP A 96 2.11 11.54 -19.96
C ASP A 96 1.61 10.37 -19.08
N ASN A 97 2.47 9.78 -18.25
CA ASN A 97 2.05 8.79 -17.27
C ASN A 97 1.02 9.34 -16.28
N ILE A 98 1.22 10.57 -15.78
CA ILE A 98 0.29 11.23 -14.86
C ILE A 98 -0.97 11.68 -15.61
N LEU A 99 -0.83 12.34 -16.77
CA LEU A 99 -1.93 12.79 -17.59
C LEU A 99 -2.85 11.66 -18.04
N SER A 100 -2.30 10.47 -18.36
CA SER A 100 -3.10 9.31 -18.79
C SER A 100 -4.16 8.91 -17.76
N VAL A 101 -3.90 9.11 -16.48
CA VAL A 101 -4.85 8.82 -15.40
C VAL A 101 -5.76 10.01 -15.14
N LEU A 102 -5.25 11.24 -15.20
CA LEU A 102 -6.06 12.45 -15.05
C LEU A 102 -7.16 12.56 -16.11
N GLN A 103 -6.90 12.09 -17.34
CA GLN A 103 -7.89 12.04 -18.42
C GLN A 103 -9.11 11.16 -18.10
N LEU A 104 -8.99 10.23 -17.15
CA LEU A 104 -10.10 9.39 -16.68
C LEU A 104 -10.92 10.05 -15.56
N THR A 105 -10.48 11.21 -15.07
CA THR A 105 -11.20 12.00 -14.06
C THR A 105 -12.23 12.93 -14.68
N LYS A 106 -13.03 13.60 -13.83
CA LYS A 106 -14.00 14.61 -14.27
C LYS A 106 -13.40 16.02 -14.40
N LEU A 107 -12.09 16.17 -14.20
CA LEU A 107 -11.39 17.45 -14.28
C LEU A 107 -11.35 17.98 -15.71
N SER A 108 -11.50 19.29 -15.87
CA SER A 108 -11.25 19.97 -17.14
C SER A 108 -9.80 19.84 -17.57
N LYS A 109 -9.49 20.04 -18.84
CA LYS A 109 -8.10 19.98 -19.34
C LYS A 109 -7.17 20.95 -18.61
N ALA A 110 -7.64 22.14 -18.25
CA ALA A 110 -6.85 23.11 -17.49
C ALA A 110 -6.53 22.60 -16.07
N GLU A 111 -7.54 22.06 -15.37
CA GLU A 111 -7.35 21.47 -14.04
C GLU A 111 -6.45 20.24 -14.08
N GLN A 112 -6.53 19.40 -15.11
CA GLN A 112 -5.63 18.26 -15.29
C GLN A 112 -4.17 18.70 -15.41
N ILE A 113 -3.88 19.77 -16.19
CA ILE A 113 -2.53 20.31 -16.32
C ILE A 113 -2.05 20.88 -14.99
N ILE A 114 -2.84 21.69 -14.29
CA ILE A 114 -2.49 22.27 -12.99
C ILE A 114 -2.15 21.14 -11.99
N LYS A 115 -2.97 20.11 -11.95
CA LYS A 115 -2.75 18.97 -11.03
C LYS A 115 -1.52 18.17 -11.41
N MET A 116 -1.27 17.94 -12.69
CA MET A 116 -0.06 17.29 -13.18
C MET A 116 1.19 18.07 -12.76
N GLU A 117 1.21 19.40 -12.99
CA GLU A 117 2.35 20.25 -12.59
C GLU A 117 2.58 20.17 -11.07
N SER A 118 1.52 20.26 -10.28
CA SER A 118 1.61 20.14 -8.82
C SER A 118 2.19 18.78 -8.38
N LEU A 119 1.81 17.68 -9.03
CA LEU A 119 2.33 16.36 -8.71
C LEU A 119 3.80 16.19 -9.15
N ILE A 120 4.18 16.75 -10.29
CA ILE A 120 5.56 16.76 -10.78
C ILE A 120 6.47 17.50 -9.79
N ASP A 121 6.05 18.69 -9.36
CA ASP A 121 6.76 19.53 -8.37
C ASP A 121 6.88 18.78 -7.03
N GLU A 122 5.76 18.31 -6.49
CA GLU A 122 5.70 17.62 -5.20
C GLU A 122 6.65 16.41 -5.11
N PHE A 123 6.81 15.67 -6.22
CA PHE A 123 7.65 14.48 -6.27
C PHE A 123 9.06 14.73 -6.83
N GLY A 124 9.43 16.00 -7.08
CA GLY A 124 10.74 16.40 -7.59
C GLY A 124 11.08 15.76 -8.93
N LEU A 125 10.10 15.74 -9.84
CA LEU A 125 10.20 15.08 -11.15
C LEU A 125 10.42 16.07 -12.32
N GLU A 126 10.54 17.38 -12.07
CA GLU A 126 10.60 18.44 -13.08
C GLU A 126 11.76 18.23 -14.06
N HIS A 127 12.94 17.91 -13.52
CA HIS A 127 14.18 17.77 -14.29
C HIS A 127 14.18 16.56 -15.24
N ILE A 128 13.23 15.63 -15.05
CA ILE A 128 13.12 14.41 -15.85
C ILE A 128 11.71 14.22 -16.44
N ARG A 129 10.85 15.24 -16.36
CA ARG A 129 9.40 15.16 -16.72
C ARG A 129 9.14 14.57 -18.11
N THR A 130 10.02 14.83 -19.08
CA THR A 130 9.92 14.34 -20.46
C THR A 130 10.60 12.98 -20.66
N ASN A 131 11.31 12.45 -19.64
CA ASN A 131 11.95 11.14 -19.75
C ASN A 131 10.92 10.04 -19.81
N ARG A 132 11.20 9.02 -20.64
CA ARG A 132 10.35 7.84 -20.77
C ARG A 132 10.46 6.94 -19.54
N GLY A 133 9.36 6.29 -19.20
CA GLY A 133 9.25 5.38 -18.06
C GLY A 133 10.26 4.22 -18.03
N ASP A 134 10.76 3.78 -19.21
CA ASP A 134 11.78 2.73 -19.31
C ASP A 134 13.21 3.20 -19.00
N LEU A 135 13.44 4.51 -18.91
CA LEU A 135 14.74 5.13 -18.62
C LEU A 135 14.87 5.55 -17.13
N LEU A 136 13.83 5.41 -16.33
CA LEU A 136 13.81 5.87 -14.95
C LEU A 136 14.59 4.92 -14.04
N SER A 137 15.34 5.48 -13.10
CA SER A 137 15.87 4.74 -11.94
C SER A 137 14.75 4.16 -11.07
N GLY A 138 15.06 3.24 -10.17
CA GLY A 138 14.08 2.62 -9.28
C GLY A 138 13.30 3.65 -8.45
N GLY A 139 13.99 4.63 -7.87
CA GLY A 139 13.39 5.69 -7.05
C GLY A 139 12.52 6.65 -7.89
N GLU A 140 13.00 7.13 -9.03
CA GLU A 140 12.24 8.00 -9.93
C GLU A 140 10.97 7.31 -10.43
N ARG A 141 11.08 6.03 -10.80
CA ARG A 141 9.95 5.22 -11.21
C ARG A 141 8.92 5.11 -10.08
N ARG A 142 9.35 4.83 -8.85
CA ARG A 142 8.45 4.72 -7.71
C ARG A 142 7.74 6.03 -7.40
N ARG A 143 8.46 7.17 -7.43
CA ARG A 143 7.86 8.50 -7.29
C ARG A 143 6.83 8.78 -8.38
N THR A 144 7.13 8.42 -9.63
CA THR A 144 6.17 8.56 -10.76
C THR A 144 4.91 7.70 -10.55
N GLU A 145 5.03 6.47 -10.05
CA GLU A 145 3.90 5.59 -9.77
C GLU A 145 3.01 6.15 -8.66
N ILE A 146 3.62 6.70 -7.60
CA ILE A 146 2.88 7.31 -6.50
C ILE A 146 2.18 8.59 -6.98
N ALA A 147 2.87 9.48 -7.72
CA ALA A 147 2.28 10.68 -8.32
C ALA A 147 1.08 10.33 -9.21
N ARG A 148 1.22 9.30 -10.05
CA ARG A 148 0.12 8.78 -10.87
C ARG A 148 -1.05 8.24 -10.05
N CYS A 149 -0.79 7.55 -8.95
CA CYS A 149 -1.82 7.08 -8.03
C CYS A 149 -2.57 8.25 -7.39
N LEU A 150 -1.85 9.29 -6.95
CA LEU A 150 -2.43 10.49 -6.35
C LEU A 150 -3.24 11.35 -7.33
N ALA A 151 -3.06 11.19 -8.62
CA ALA A 151 -3.83 11.88 -9.64
C ALA A 151 -5.36 11.67 -9.49
N THR A 152 -5.77 10.56 -8.89
CA THR A 152 -7.19 10.22 -8.65
C THR A 152 -7.73 10.64 -7.27
N ASP A 153 -6.98 11.39 -6.46
CA ASP A 153 -7.35 11.79 -5.08
C ASP A 153 -7.79 10.60 -4.20
N PRO A 154 -6.95 9.57 -4.05
CA PRO A 154 -7.31 8.40 -3.28
C PRO A 154 -7.51 8.76 -1.80
N LYS A 155 -8.45 8.06 -1.16
CA LYS A 155 -8.67 8.12 0.30
C LYS A 155 -7.84 7.05 1.02
N PHE A 156 -7.54 5.97 0.31
CA PHE A 156 -6.70 4.87 0.76
C PHE A 156 -5.72 4.48 -0.34
N ILE A 157 -4.51 4.10 0.05
CA ILE A 157 -3.50 3.54 -0.84
C ILE A 157 -3.03 2.20 -0.27
N LEU A 158 -3.09 1.17 -1.10
CA LEU A 158 -2.61 -0.16 -0.78
C LEU A 158 -1.27 -0.40 -1.47
N LEU A 159 -0.21 -0.63 -0.67
CA LEU A 159 1.17 -0.80 -1.11
C LEU A 159 1.58 -2.28 -0.98
N ASP A 160 1.85 -2.90 -2.11
CA ASP A 160 2.31 -4.29 -2.18
C ASP A 160 3.83 -4.33 -2.23
N GLU A 161 4.46 -4.80 -1.15
CA GLU A 161 5.91 -4.95 -0.98
C GLU A 161 6.73 -3.73 -1.47
N PRO A 162 6.45 -2.50 -0.96
CA PRO A 162 7.09 -1.29 -1.47
C PRO A 162 8.60 -1.22 -1.24
N PHE A 163 9.15 -2.00 -0.32
CA PHE A 163 10.58 -2.04 0.01
C PHE A 163 11.34 -3.20 -0.64
N ALA A 164 10.64 -4.09 -1.38
CA ALA A 164 11.25 -5.26 -1.97
C ALA A 164 12.24 -4.90 -3.08
N GLY A 165 13.48 -5.36 -2.94
CA GLY A 165 14.52 -5.16 -3.96
C GLY A 165 14.95 -3.71 -4.15
N VAL A 166 14.70 -2.85 -3.16
CA VAL A 166 15.05 -1.42 -3.17
C VAL A 166 16.31 -1.21 -2.32
N ASP A 167 17.19 -0.31 -2.75
CA ASP A 167 18.37 0.06 -1.97
C ASP A 167 17.99 0.87 -0.71
N PRO A 168 18.84 0.86 0.35
CA PRO A 168 18.50 1.50 1.62
C PRO A 168 18.17 2.99 1.54
N VAL A 169 18.78 3.74 0.62
CA VAL A 169 18.52 5.19 0.44
C VAL A 169 17.14 5.39 -0.15
N ALA A 170 16.78 4.61 -1.17
CA ALA A 170 15.47 4.67 -1.77
C ALA A 170 14.35 4.14 -0.84
N VAL A 171 14.66 3.21 0.09
CA VAL A 171 13.72 2.82 1.15
C VAL A 171 13.37 4.00 2.05
N GLU A 172 14.36 4.81 2.46
CA GLU A 172 14.10 6.02 3.26
C GLU A 172 13.26 7.05 2.52
N ASP A 173 13.48 7.21 1.21
CA ASP A 173 12.65 8.09 0.37
C ASP A 173 11.20 7.61 0.32
N ILE A 174 10.97 6.31 0.13
CA ILE A 174 9.63 5.73 0.13
C ILE A 174 8.96 5.91 1.51
N GLN A 175 9.69 5.69 2.60
CA GLN A 175 9.17 5.89 3.96
C GLN A 175 8.74 7.35 4.19
N ARG A 176 9.55 8.34 3.75
CA ARG A 176 9.18 9.76 3.80
C ARG A 176 7.91 10.05 3.00
N ILE A 177 7.81 9.53 1.79
CA ILE A 177 6.61 9.71 0.96
C ILE A 177 5.38 9.10 1.66
N VAL A 178 5.47 7.89 2.20
CA VAL A 178 4.37 7.23 2.90
C VAL A 178 3.92 8.07 4.10
N ALA A 179 4.85 8.63 4.86
CA ALA A 179 4.52 9.51 5.98
C ALA A 179 3.86 10.84 5.53
N GLN A 180 4.30 11.42 4.39
CA GLN A 180 3.63 12.59 3.80
C GLN A 180 2.20 12.26 3.36
N LEU A 181 1.95 11.07 2.79
CA LEU A 181 0.61 10.62 2.40
C LEU A 181 -0.32 10.50 3.63
N LYS A 182 0.18 9.99 4.75
CA LYS A 182 -0.54 9.98 6.03
C LYS A 182 -0.93 11.40 6.45
N ASN A 183 -0.01 12.36 6.37
CA ASN A 183 -0.27 13.77 6.72
C ASN A 183 -1.31 14.42 5.80
N LYS A 184 -1.49 13.91 4.58
CA LYS A 184 -2.59 14.28 3.66
C LYS A 184 -3.91 13.58 3.98
N ASN A 185 -4.02 12.93 5.14
CA ASN A 185 -5.19 12.17 5.57
C ASN A 185 -5.55 11.01 4.62
N ILE A 186 -4.54 10.35 4.03
CA ILE A 186 -4.69 9.12 3.24
C ILE A 186 -4.42 7.94 4.15
N GLY A 187 -5.35 6.96 4.20
CA GLY A 187 -5.13 5.71 4.90
C GLY A 187 -4.25 4.77 4.07
N ILE A 188 -3.31 4.09 4.70
CA ILE A 188 -2.32 3.28 3.98
C ILE A 188 -2.31 1.86 4.55
N LEU A 189 -2.43 0.87 3.66
CA LEU A 189 -2.20 -0.54 3.99
C LEU A 189 -0.93 -1.02 3.28
N ILE A 190 0.03 -1.50 4.05
CA ILE A 190 1.32 -2.00 3.53
C ILE A 190 1.43 -3.49 3.81
N THR A 191 1.79 -4.29 2.81
CA THR A 191 2.33 -5.63 3.02
C THR A 191 3.78 -5.66 2.55
N ASP A 192 4.66 -6.22 3.37
CA ASP A 192 6.08 -6.34 3.01
C ASP A 192 6.70 -7.54 3.77
N HIS A 193 7.84 -8.00 3.29
CA HIS A 193 8.68 -8.97 3.98
C HIS A 193 9.81 -8.29 4.77
N ASN A 194 10.08 -7.01 4.52
CA ASN A 194 11.04 -6.21 5.27
C ASN A 194 10.39 -5.67 6.55
N VAL A 195 10.45 -6.48 7.59
CA VAL A 195 9.77 -6.25 8.86
C VAL A 195 10.21 -4.96 9.52
N GLN A 196 11.54 -4.75 9.58
CA GLN A 196 12.13 -3.59 10.25
C GLN A 196 11.64 -2.28 9.65
N GLU A 197 11.68 -2.18 8.31
CA GLU A 197 11.33 -0.95 7.60
C GLU A 197 9.82 -0.67 7.66
N THR A 198 9.01 -1.74 7.68
CA THR A 198 7.55 -1.61 7.79
C THR A 198 7.14 -1.22 9.21
N LEU A 199 7.65 -1.90 10.25
CA LEU A 199 7.32 -1.57 11.64
C LEU A 199 7.78 -0.16 12.04
N ALA A 200 8.86 0.35 11.40
CA ALA A 200 9.37 1.69 11.69
C ALA A 200 8.39 2.82 11.32
N ILE A 201 7.43 2.59 10.41
CA ILE A 201 6.52 3.62 9.90
C ILE A 201 5.04 3.33 10.15
N THR A 202 4.68 2.14 10.62
CA THR A 202 3.27 1.77 10.86
C THR A 202 2.78 2.26 12.22
N ASP A 203 1.52 2.70 12.26
CA ASP A 203 0.80 3.02 13.51
C ASP A 203 0.24 1.76 14.16
N LYS A 204 -0.22 0.82 13.31
CA LYS A 204 -0.80 -0.46 13.71
C LYS A 204 -0.34 -1.55 12.76
N THR A 205 -0.13 -2.73 13.26
CA THR A 205 0.27 -3.87 12.43
C THR A 205 -0.53 -5.12 12.80
N TYR A 206 -1.00 -5.82 11.77
CA TYR A 206 -1.59 -7.13 11.86
C TYR A 206 -0.54 -8.18 11.48
N LEU A 207 -0.20 -9.07 12.39
CA LEU A 207 0.71 -10.17 12.12
C LEU A 207 -0.07 -11.42 11.76
N MET A 208 0.09 -11.89 10.53
CA MET A 208 -0.51 -13.13 10.04
C MET A 208 0.38 -14.33 10.29
N PHE A 209 -0.22 -15.43 10.70
CA PHE A 209 0.42 -16.73 10.82
C PHE A 209 -0.57 -17.84 10.46
N GLU A 210 -0.16 -18.80 9.63
CA GLU A 210 -0.98 -19.97 9.20
C GLU A 210 -2.40 -19.63 8.70
N GLY A 211 -2.55 -18.50 8.04
CA GLY A 211 -3.82 -18.05 7.44
C GLY A 211 -4.72 -17.25 8.36
N GLY A 212 -4.37 -17.03 9.61
CA GLY A 212 -5.09 -16.22 10.60
C GLY A 212 -4.30 -14.99 11.06
N ILE A 213 -4.93 -14.10 11.81
CA ILE A 213 -4.24 -13.04 12.55
C ILE A 213 -3.74 -13.64 13.87
N LEU A 214 -2.44 -13.67 14.05
CA LEU A 214 -1.80 -14.11 15.30
C LEU A 214 -1.91 -13.03 16.38
N LYS A 215 -1.56 -11.80 16.00
CA LYS A 215 -1.56 -10.63 16.88
C LYS A 215 -1.82 -9.37 16.08
N ALA A 216 -2.42 -8.38 16.69
CA ALA A 216 -2.54 -7.03 16.16
C ALA A 216 -2.28 -6.02 17.27
N GLY A 217 -1.59 -4.92 16.95
CA GLY A 217 -1.25 -3.87 17.91
C GLY A 217 -0.29 -2.86 17.32
N ILE A 218 0.19 -1.96 18.15
CA ILE A 218 1.25 -1.03 17.79
C ILE A 218 2.59 -1.78 17.67
N PRO A 219 3.54 -1.29 16.86
CA PRO A 219 4.83 -1.97 16.65
C PRO A 219 5.56 -2.37 17.92
N GLU A 220 5.57 -1.51 18.94
CA GLU A 220 6.23 -1.74 20.23
C GLU A 220 5.67 -2.97 20.96
N GLU A 221 4.34 -3.09 21.04
CA GLU A 221 3.67 -4.22 21.68
C GLU A 221 3.94 -5.54 20.94
N LEU A 222 4.02 -5.48 19.60
CA LEU A 222 4.31 -6.67 18.79
C LEU A 222 5.75 -7.15 18.96
N VAL A 223 6.70 -6.23 19.10
CA VAL A 223 8.12 -6.57 19.30
C VAL A 223 8.38 -7.16 20.68
N GLU A 224 7.60 -6.81 21.70
CA GLU A 224 7.71 -7.35 23.06
C GLU A 224 7.01 -8.71 23.23
N ASP A 225 6.09 -9.07 22.33
CA ASP A 225 5.29 -10.29 22.42
C ASP A 225 6.16 -11.54 22.17
N GLU A 226 6.22 -12.44 23.15
CA GLU A 226 7.05 -13.68 23.09
C GLU A 226 6.65 -14.60 21.93
N MET A 227 5.34 -14.70 21.62
CA MET A 227 4.86 -15.55 20.53
C MET A 227 5.28 -14.98 19.18
N VAL A 228 5.16 -13.65 19.00
CA VAL A 228 5.58 -12.93 17.80
C VAL A 228 7.09 -13.09 17.59
N ARG A 229 7.89 -12.93 18.63
CA ARG A 229 9.34 -13.17 18.57
C ARG A 229 9.66 -14.60 18.17
N ARG A 230 9.01 -15.59 18.77
CA ARG A 230 9.26 -17.01 18.51
C ARG A 230 8.93 -17.43 17.09
N VAL A 231 7.81 -16.93 16.50
CA VAL A 231 7.32 -17.42 15.20
C VAL A 231 7.72 -16.56 14.02
N TYR A 232 8.15 -15.30 14.25
CA TYR A 232 8.39 -14.38 13.15
C TYR A 232 9.62 -13.48 13.29
N LEU A 233 9.74 -12.71 14.40
CA LEU A 233 10.79 -11.70 14.52
C LEU A 233 12.16 -12.28 14.85
N GLY A 234 12.20 -13.39 15.62
CA GLY A 234 13.42 -13.90 16.25
C GLY A 234 13.70 -13.21 17.58
N GLN A 235 14.48 -13.91 18.45
CA GLN A 235 14.72 -13.47 19.84
C GLN A 235 15.54 -12.17 19.94
N ASN A 236 16.43 -11.92 18.97
CA ASN A 236 17.34 -10.76 18.97
C ASN A 236 16.82 -9.58 18.14
N PHE A 237 15.55 -9.58 17.75
CA PHE A 237 14.98 -8.47 16.97
C PHE A 237 14.86 -7.20 17.83
N GLU A 238 15.37 -6.08 17.33
CA GLU A 238 15.27 -4.77 17.93
C GLU A 238 14.60 -3.80 16.96
N LEU A 239 13.53 -3.15 17.39
CA LEU A 239 12.85 -2.13 16.60
C LEU A 239 13.68 -0.85 16.58
N ARG A 240 14.19 -0.48 15.40
CA ARG A 240 14.89 0.78 15.18
C ARG A 240 13.88 1.81 14.64
N LYS A 241 13.37 2.66 15.53
CA LYS A 241 12.55 3.81 15.10
C LYS A 241 13.45 4.83 14.42
N LYS A 242 13.18 5.13 13.16
CA LYS A 242 13.77 6.27 12.47
C LYS A 242 12.95 7.51 12.78
N LYS A 243 13.59 8.60 13.24
CA LYS A 243 12.96 9.92 13.19
C LYS A 243 12.92 10.32 11.72
N LEU A 244 11.75 10.19 11.11
CA LEU A 244 11.52 10.77 9.79
C LEU A 244 11.37 12.29 10.02
N GLU A 245 12.44 13.03 9.79
CA GLU A 245 12.41 14.50 9.77
C GLU A 245 11.67 14.92 8.48
N PHE A 246 10.64 15.75 8.65
CA PHE A 246 9.79 16.28 7.57
C PHE A 246 10.20 17.71 7.22
#